data_cf37a1d8ae78c133c3327a6fbb24d5a8
#
_entry.id   cf37a1d8ae78c133c3327a6fbb24d5a8
#
_cell.length_a   1.000
_cell.length_b   1.000
_cell.length_c   1.000
_cell.angle_alpha   90.00
_cell.angle_beta   90.00
_cell.angle_gamma   90.00
#
_symmetry.space_group_name_H-M   'P 1'
#
loop_
_entity.id
_entity.type
_entity.pdbx_description
1 polymer ?
#
loop_
_entity_poly.entity_id
_entity_poly.type
_entity_poly.pdbx_seq_one_letter_code
_entity_poly.pdbx_strand_id
1 'polypeptide(L)'
;MTGFGKATLNCEGKTIIIEIRSLNSKQLDLNTRISPLFRDKENEIRAFVTKELERGKVDILIYIEKTDNPIVAIDENLTKAYFEKLTELSKHVNNPKDTDIFAQILRLPDVITTPKEEVSENLWSVFFKGVKTACDAVSCFREEEGTTLAEDFLTRIQLIYSMINDITPYERNRIVELKKRMMESLESMPLKYDPNRLEQELIFYLERLDITEEKVRLRKHCEYFKETLKENNAGKKLGFIIQEIGREINTIGSKANDFNIQQMVVLMKDEAEKMKEQLANIL
;
A
#
# COMPACT_ATOMS: atom_id res chain seq x y z
N MET A 1 0.53 -0.62 2.58
CA MET A 1 0.02 0.57 3.29
C MET A 1 0.47 1.81 2.56
N THR A 2 -0.37 2.78 2.47
CA THR A 2 -0.05 4.13 2.01
C THR A 2 0.56 4.93 3.16
N GLY A 3 1.14 6.08 2.89
CA GLY A 3 1.67 6.94 3.94
C GLY A 3 1.98 8.33 3.42
N PHE A 4 1.78 9.33 4.26
CA PHE A 4 2.10 10.71 3.98
C PHE A 4 2.77 11.33 5.19
N GLY A 5 3.90 11.99 4.96
CA GLY A 5 4.60 12.77 5.98
C GLY A 5 5.05 14.10 5.42
N LYS A 6 4.88 15.16 6.20
CA LYS A 6 5.31 16.51 5.85
C LYS A 6 6.04 17.16 7.00
N ALA A 7 7.16 17.81 6.71
CA ALA A 7 7.86 18.67 7.64
C ALA A 7 8.11 20.02 6.98
N THR A 8 7.87 21.09 7.72
CA THR A 8 8.16 22.46 7.30
C THR A 8 9.16 23.06 8.30
N LEU A 9 10.26 23.57 7.79
CA LEU A 9 11.37 24.08 8.58
C LEU A 9 11.71 25.49 8.15
N ASN A 10 12.01 26.34 9.11
CA ASN A 10 12.52 27.68 8.85
C ASN A 10 13.96 27.78 9.35
N CYS A 11 14.90 28.01 8.46
CA CYS A 11 16.32 28.14 8.79
C CYS A 11 17.00 29.11 7.82
N GLU A 12 17.82 30.02 8.35
CA GLU A 12 18.60 30.98 7.56
C GLU A 12 17.77 31.78 6.55
N GLY A 13 16.56 32.23 6.93
CA GLY A 13 15.66 32.99 6.04
C GLY A 13 15.02 32.17 4.91
N LYS A 14 15.13 30.84 4.97
CA LYS A 14 14.54 29.91 4.00
C LYS A 14 13.48 29.04 4.65
N THR A 15 12.37 28.86 3.99
CA THR A 15 11.36 27.85 4.36
C THR A 15 11.62 26.60 3.54
N ILE A 16 11.98 25.50 4.21
CA ILE A 16 12.23 24.20 3.58
C ILE A 16 11.02 23.33 3.83
N ILE A 17 10.45 22.78 2.76
CA ILE A 17 9.32 21.86 2.83
C ILE A 17 9.80 20.48 2.35
N ILE A 18 9.56 19.49 3.19
CA ILE A 18 9.88 18.10 2.94
C ILE A 18 8.58 17.32 2.93
N GLU A 19 8.24 16.70 1.82
CA GLU A 19 7.08 15.83 1.68
C GLU A 19 7.53 14.42 1.29
N ILE A 20 7.06 13.43 2.04
CA ILE A 20 7.31 12.02 1.76
C ILE A 20 5.96 11.35 1.54
N ARG A 21 5.79 10.75 0.39
CA ARG A 21 4.59 9.98 0.02
C ARG A 21 4.99 8.54 -0.21
N SER A 22 4.26 7.64 0.38
CA SER A 22 4.49 6.21 0.24
C SER A 22 3.25 5.52 -0.31
N LEU A 23 3.43 4.72 -1.35
CA LEU A 23 2.41 3.82 -1.89
C LEU A 23 2.81 2.38 -1.64
N ASN A 24 1.82 1.49 -1.66
CA ASN A 24 2.06 0.07 -1.46
C ASN A 24 2.90 -0.52 -2.59
N SER A 25 4.01 -1.20 -2.25
CA SER A 25 4.84 -1.97 -3.17
C SER A 25 5.57 -3.09 -2.42
N LYS A 26 5.86 -4.19 -3.12
CA LYS A 26 6.60 -5.34 -2.57
C LYS A 26 8.07 -5.03 -2.29
N GLN A 27 8.66 -4.14 -3.06
CA GLN A 27 10.05 -3.69 -2.93
C GLN A 27 10.07 -2.19 -2.66
N LEU A 28 11.18 -1.71 -2.08
CA LEU A 28 11.39 -0.28 -1.94
C LEU A 28 11.79 0.29 -3.31
N ASP A 29 10.97 1.21 -3.82
CA ASP A 29 11.26 2.04 -4.99
C ASP A 29 11.27 3.48 -4.52
N LEU A 30 12.47 4.09 -4.51
CA LEU A 30 12.69 5.43 -3.96
C LEU A 30 12.95 6.43 -5.09
N ASN A 31 12.01 7.33 -5.28
CA ASN A 31 12.13 8.45 -6.19
C ASN A 31 12.35 9.74 -5.40
N THR A 32 13.37 10.51 -5.77
CA THR A 32 13.76 11.73 -5.07
C THR A 32 13.69 12.93 -6.01
N ARG A 33 13.02 13.98 -5.58
CA ARG A 33 13.06 15.31 -6.19
C ARG A 33 13.57 16.30 -5.16
N ILE A 34 14.86 16.61 -5.26
CA ILE A 34 15.58 17.39 -4.27
C ILE A 34 15.99 18.73 -4.86
N SER A 35 15.85 19.78 -4.07
CA SER A 35 16.37 21.10 -4.43
C SER A 35 17.87 21.03 -4.78
N PRO A 36 18.36 21.76 -5.79
CA PRO A 36 19.78 21.79 -6.18
C PRO A 36 20.73 22.02 -5.02
N LEU A 37 20.31 22.75 -4.00
CA LEU A 37 21.09 23.04 -2.80
C LEU A 37 21.52 21.76 -2.04
N PHE A 38 20.66 20.73 -2.00
CA PHE A 38 20.92 19.49 -1.25
C PHE A 38 21.34 18.31 -2.15
N ARG A 39 21.61 18.54 -3.43
CA ARG A 39 21.93 17.48 -4.39
C ARG A 39 23.14 16.65 -4.01
N ASP A 40 24.18 17.28 -3.44
CA ASP A 40 25.39 16.59 -3.02
C ASP A 40 25.15 15.64 -1.84
N LYS A 41 24.09 15.85 -1.07
CA LYS A 41 23.67 15.06 0.07
C LYS A 41 22.55 14.04 -0.24
N GLU A 42 22.17 13.91 -1.51
CA GLU A 42 21.08 13.00 -1.91
C GLU A 42 21.30 11.56 -1.46
N ASN A 43 22.53 11.06 -1.57
CA ASN A 43 22.85 9.68 -1.20
C ASN A 43 22.66 9.42 0.30
N GLU A 44 22.98 10.41 1.15
CA GLU A 44 22.78 10.30 2.60
C GLU A 44 21.28 10.25 2.95
N ILE A 45 20.49 11.09 2.27
CA ILE A 45 19.02 11.12 2.42
C ILE A 45 18.40 9.78 1.99
N ARG A 46 18.81 9.28 0.82
CA ARG A 46 18.34 7.99 0.29
C ARG A 46 18.66 6.84 1.24
N ALA A 47 19.89 6.77 1.74
CA ALA A 47 20.31 5.73 2.66
C ALA A 47 19.49 5.75 3.96
N PHE A 48 19.24 6.94 4.51
CA PHE A 48 18.43 7.11 5.71
C PHE A 48 16.97 6.66 5.48
N VAL A 49 16.32 7.19 4.45
CA VAL A 49 14.92 6.87 4.18
C VAL A 49 14.72 5.40 3.83
N THR A 50 15.70 4.79 3.11
CA THR A 50 15.69 3.35 2.81
C THR A 50 15.69 2.52 4.09
N LYS A 51 16.47 2.93 5.08
CA LYS A 51 16.56 2.24 6.37
C LYS A 51 15.29 2.37 7.20
N GLU A 52 14.66 3.56 7.19
CA GLU A 52 13.48 3.84 8.01
C GLU A 52 12.18 3.25 7.41
N LEU A 53 12.03 3.29 6.09
CA LEU A 53 10.76 2.92 5.46
C LEU A 53 10.74 1.51 4.86
N GLU A 54 11.84 0.78 4.87
CA GLU A 54 12.06 -0.62 4.47
C GLU A 54 11.45 -1.05 3.13
N ARG A 55 10.21 -0.65 2.81
CA ARG A 55 9.47 -1.04 1.59
C ARG A 55 8.41 -0.01 1.18
N GLY A 56 7.95 -0.12 -0.06
CA GLY A 56 6.94 0.76 -0.67
C GLY A 56 7.51 1.57 -1.82
N LYS A 57 6.65 2.13 -2.66
CA LYS A 57 7.05 3.15 -3.61
C LYS A 57 7.01 4.49 -2.90
N VAL A 58 8.18 5.07 -2.67
CA VAL A 58 8.37 6.29 -1.86
C VAL A 58 8.81 7.43 -2.75
N ASP A 59 8.03 8.48 -2.81
CA ASP A 59 8.36 9.75 -3.46
C ASP A 59 8.75 10.78 -2.39
N ILE A 60 9.98 11.29 -2.47
CA ILE A 60 10.49 12.36 -1.62
C ILE A 60 10.54 13.64 -2.44
N LEU A 61 9.86 14.67 -1.96
CA LEU A 61 9.83 16.00 -2.53
C LEU A 61 10.45 16.97 -1.54
N ILE A 62 11.54 17.62 -1.94
CA ILE A 62 12.23 18.62 -1.13
C ILE A 62 12.32 19.90 -1.93
N TYR A 63 11.64 20.92 -1.48
CA TYR A 63 11.67 22.22 -2.10
C TYR A 63 11.88 23.32 -1.07
N ILE A 64 12.47 24.42 -1.52
CA ILE A 64 12.79 25.57 -0.71
C ILE A 64 11.96 26.74 -1.22
N GLU A 65 11.12 27.30 -0.35
CA GLU A 65 10.50 28.60 -0.61
C GLU A 65 11.51 29.68 -0.21
N LYS A 66 12.00 30.44 -1.18
CA LYS A 66 12.88 31.57 -0.92
C LYS A 66 12.02 32.73 -0.39
N THR A 67 12.35 33.18 0.80
CA THR A 67 11.70 34.36 1.41
C THR A 67 12.39 35.66 0.95
N ASP A 68 13.64 35.58 0.47
CA ASP A 68 14.45 36.74 0.08
C ASP A 68 14.61 36.85 -1.43
N ASN A 69 14.83 38.07 -1.90
CA ASN A 69 15.11 38.35 -3.30
C ASN A 69 16.30 37.53 -3.81
N PRO A 70 16.25 36.97 -5.01
CA PRO A 70 17.35 36.19 -5.56
C PRO A 70 18.60 37.07 -5.64
N ILE A 71 19.68 36.65 -4.99
CA ILE A 71 20.99 37.30 -5.13
C ILE A 71 21.48 36.97 -6.55
N VAL A 72 21.45 37.96 -7.40
CA VAL A 72 21.99 37.86 -8.77
C VAL A 72 23.40 38.40 -8.73
N ALA A 73 24.37 37.58 -9.08
CA ALA A 73 25.76 38.00 -9.24
C ALA A 73 26.08 38.16 -10.73
N ILE A 74 26.81 39.23 -11.05
CA ILE A 74 27.33 39.42 -12.38
C ILE A 74 28.81 39.07 -12.34
N ASP A 75 29.25 38.17 -13.22
CA ASP A 75 30.68 37.87 -13.35
C ASP A 75 31.38 39.03 -14.04
N GLU A 76 32.04 39.91 -13.26
CA GLU A 76 32.72 41.09 -13.76
C GLU A 76 33.88 40.73 -14.69
N ASN A 77 34.60 39.63 -14.43
CA ASN A 77 35.75 39.25 -15.26
C ASN A 77 35.29 38.79 -16.65
N LEU A 78 34.26 37.95 -16.67
CA LEU A 78 33.65 37.45 -17.93
C LEU A 78 33.01 38.62 -18.69
N THR A 79 32.32 39.52 -18.00
CA THR A 79 31.71 40.72 -18.59
C THR A 79 32.74 41.62 -19.25
N LYS A 80 33.89 41.88 -18.60
CA LYS A 80 35.01 42.65 -19.17
C LYS A 80 35.60 41.96 -20.40
N ALA A 81 35.85 40.66 -20.31
CA ALA A 81 36.38 39.88 -21.44
C ALA A 81 35.47 39.91 -22.66
N TYR A 82 34.17 39.76 -22.48
CA TYR A 82 33.21 39.92 -23.56
C TYR A 82 33.15 41.33 -24.13
N PHE A 83 33.21 42.35 -23.26
CA PHE A 83 33.19 43.73 -23.68
C PHE A 83 34.39 44.08 -24.57
N GLU A 84 35.59 43.68 -24.18
CA GLU A 84 36.82 43.89 -24.96
C GLU A 84 36.73 43.17 -26.32
N LYS A 85 36.37 41.91 -26.32
CA LYS A 85 36.24 41.11 -27.55
C LYS A 85 35.18 41.64 -28.50
N LEU A 86 34.01 42.01 -28.03
CA LEU A 86 32.93 42.55 -28.85
C LEU A 86 33.26 43.95 -29.35
N THR A 87 33.98 44.78 -28.58
CA THR A 87 34.46 46.08 -28.99
C THR A 87 35.55 45.97 -30.09
N GLU A 88 36.45 44.99 -29.96
CA GLU A 88 37.44 44.71 -31.01
C GLU A 88 36.77 44.22 -32.31
N LEU A 89 35.82 43.29 -32.19
CA LEU A 89 35.06 42.75 -33.32
C LEU A 89 34.24 43.84 -34.03
N SER A 90 33.66 44.78 -33.29
CA SER A 90 32.86 45.89 -33.84
C SER A 90 33.65 46.80 -34.74
N LYS A 91 34.98 46.90 -34.57
CA LYS A 91 35.88 47.65 -35.45
C LYS A 91 36.08 46.99 -36.84
N HIS A 92 35.90 45.67 -36.89
CA HIS A 92 36.09 44.85 -38.08
C HIS A 92 34.80 44.58 -38.86
N VAL A 93 33.65 44.76 -38.22
CA VAL A 93 32.32 44.56 -38.81
C VAL A 93 31.60 45.88 -38.81
N ASN A 94 30.95 46.24 -39.95
CA ASN A 94 30.11 47.43 -40.03
C ASN A 94 28.93 47.34 -39.08
N ASN A 95 29.19 47.64 -37.79
CA ASN A 95 28.17 47.58 -36.74
C ASN A 95 27.35 48.87 -36.72
N PRO A 96 26.00 48.84 -36.67
CA PRO A 96 25.20 50.04 -36.47
C PRO A 96 25.63 50.77 -35.19
N LYS A 97 25.84 52.08 -35.29
CA LYS A 97 26.39 52.93 -34.21
C LYS A 97 25.53 52.96 -32.91
N ASP A 98 24.32 52.39 -32.92
CA ASP A 98 23.37 52.41 -31.80
C ASP A 98 23.23 51.05 -31.08
N THR A 99 24.16 50.10 -31.27
CA THR A 99 24.06 48.81 -30.56
C THR A 99 24.66 48.94 -29.16
N ASP A 100 23.81 48.84 -28.13
CA ASP A 100 24.25 48.76 -26.72
C ASP A 100 24.92 47.43 -26.48
N ILE A 101 26.26 47.38 -26.58
CA ILE A 101 27.09 46.20 -26.39
C ILE A 101 26.90 45.67 -24.95
N PHE A 102 26.73 46.53 -23.94
CA PHE A 102 26.55 46.13 -22.58
C PHE A 102 25.23 45.38 -22.36
N ALA A 103 24.14 45.87 -22.93
CA ALA A 103 22.86 45.17 -22.89
C ALA A 103 22.89 43.81 -23.61
N GLN A 104 23.72 43.65 -24.65
CA GLN A 104 23.88 42.34 -25.29
C GLN A 104 24.71 41.38 -24.45
N ILE A 105 25.76 41.86 -23.78
CA ILE A 105 26.60 41.05 -22.88
C ILE A 105 25.77 40.45 -21.74
N LEU A 106 24.86 41.20 -21.13
CA LEU A 106 23.99 40.72 -20.06
C LEU A 106 23.05 39.59 -20.51
N ARG A 107 22.89 39.35 -21.80
CA ARG A 107 22.10 38.23 -22.36
C ARG A 107 22.93 37.00 -22.69
N LEU A 108 24.26 37.14 -22.64
CA LEU A 108 25.15 36.02 -22.91
C LEU A 108 25.12 35.03 -21.73
N PRO A 109 25.30 33.73 -22.01
CA PRO A 109 25.33 32.72 -20.97
C PRO A 109 26.47 33.00 -19.97
N ASP A 110 26.25 32.62 -18.72
CA ASP A 110 27.21 32.68 -17.62
C ASP A 110 27.64 34.08 -17.17
N VAL A 111 27.15 35.16 -17.79
CA VAL A 111 27.39 36.54 -17.34
C VAL A 111 26.58 36.87 -16.06
N ILE A 112 25.34 36.41 -16.06
CA ILE A 112 24.47 36.51 -14.86
C ILE A 112 24.43 35.14 -14.22
N THR A 113 25.04 35.03 -13.06
CA THR A 113 25.12 33.80 -12.30
C THR A 113 24.36 33.91 -10.99
N THR A 114 23.69 32.86 -10.61
CA THR A 114 23.24 32.68 -9.22
C THR A 114 24.38 32.02 -8.46
N PRO A 115 24.96 32.66 -7.41
CA PRO A 115 26.04 32.04 -6.64
C PRO A 115 25.58 30.68 -6.11
N LYS A 116 26.43 29.65 -6.25
CA LYS A 116 26.17 28.36 -5.62
C LYS A 116 26.18 28.56 -4.11
N GLU A 117 25.02 28.43 -3.51
CA GLU A 117 24.92 28.42 -2.07
C GLU A 117 25.47 27.09 -1.55
N GLU A 118 26.40 27.15 -0.61
CA GLU A 118 26.88 25.98 0.11
C GLU A 118 25.97 25.67 1.30
N VAL A 119 25.76 24.39 1.58
CA VAL A 119 24.94 23.96 2.72
C VAL A 119 25.78 24.10 3.99
N SER A 120 25.40 25.01 4.89
CA SER A 120 26.02 25.12 6.20
C SER A 120 25.76 23.87 7.06
N GLU A 121 26.66 23.54 7.98
CA GLU A 121 26.46 22.40 8.90
C GLU A 121 25.17 22.58 9.74
N ASN A 122 24.85 23.78 10.11
CA ASN A 122 23.63 24.10 10.84
C ASN A 122 22.40 23.84 9.99
N LEU A 123 22.37 24.35 8.77
CA LEU A 123 21.27 24.11 7.81
C LEU A 123 21.09 22.61 7.56
N TRP A 124 22.19 21.87 7.38
CA TRP A 124 22.15 20.43 7.20
C TRP A 124 21.54 19.70 8.41
N SER A 125 21.96 20.06 9.62
CA SER A 125 21.46 19.41 10.85
C SER A 125 19.94 19.64 11.04
N VAL A 126 19.47 20.85 10.80
CA VAL A 126 18.04 21.21 10.85
C VAL A 126 17.25 20.48 9.76
N PHE A 127 17.78 20.49 8.55
CA PHE A 127 17.19 19.79 7.42
C PHE A 127 17.05 18.27 7.69
N PHE A 128 18.11 17.62 8.16
CA PHE A 128 18.11 16.19 8.45
C PHE A 128 17.11 15.80 9.55
N LYS A 129 16.93 16.66 10.57
CA LYS A 129 15.85 16.51 11.56
C LYS A 129 14.47 16.56 10.89
N GLY A 130 14.28 17.44 9.91
CA GLY A 130 13.03 17.51 9.15
C GLY A 130 12.76 16.25 8.33
N VAL A 131 13.78 15.69 7.70
CA VAL A 131 13.65 14.40 6.98
C VAL A 131 13.21 13.30 7.95
N LYS A 132 13.84 13.24 9.14
CA LYS A 132 13.45 12.29 10.18
C LYS A 132 12.01 12.50 10.62
N THR A 133 11.60 13.71 10.93
CA THR A 133 10.20 14.04 11.31
C THR A 133 9.20 13.64 10.23
N ALA A 134 9.53 13.84 8.94
CA ALA A 134 8.68 13.43 7.85
C ALA A 134 8.57 11.88 7.73
N CYS A 135 9.67 11.15 7.96
CA CYS A 135 9.66 9.69 8.03
C CYS A 135 8.83 9.17 9.21
N ASP A 136 9.00 9.76 10.39
CA ASP A 136 8.24 9.41 11.58
C ASP A 136 6.73 9.62 11.35
N ALA A 137 6.34 10.70 10.67
CA ALA A 137 4.96 10.98 10.30
C ALA A 137 4.40 9.93 9.32
N VAL A 138 5.19 9.46 8.34
CA VAL A 138 4.80 8.35 7.44
C VAL A 138 4.59 7.07 8.23
N SER A 139 5.45 6.77 9.18
CA SER A 139 5.36 5.57 10.02
C SER A 139 4.12 5.61 10.91
N CYS A 140 3.86 6.74 11.56
CA CYS A 140 2.65 6.95 12.36
C CYS A 140 1.38 6.78 11.52
N PHE A 141 1.33 7.36 10.33
CA PHE A 141 0.20 7.20 9.42
C PHE A 141 -0.04 5.72 9.02
N ARG A 142 1.06 4.97 8.78
CA ARG A 142 0.97 3.54 8.47
C ARG A 142 0.46 2.71 9.66
N GLU A 143 0.84 3.08 10.88
CA GLU A 143 0.36 2.43 12.10
C GLU A 143 -1.14 2.68 12.32
N GLU A 144 -1.62 3.90 12.12
CA GLU A 144 -3.04 4.25 12.20
C GLU A 144 -3.87 3.50 11.13
N GLU A 145 -3.41 3.48 9.88
CA GLU A 145 -4.04 2.70 8.81
C GLU A 145 -4.05 1.20 9.15
N GLY A 146 -2.94 0.69 9.69
CA GLY A 146 -2.81 -0.70 10.12
C GLY A 146 -3.76 -1.11 11.23
N THR A 147 -3.97 -0.26 12.24
CA THR A 147 -4.93 -0.51 13.32
C THR A 147 -6.37 -0.55 12.81
N THR A 148 -6.74 0.40 11.96
CA THR A 148 -8.08 0.45 11.33
C THR A 148 -8.35 -0.81 10.50
N LEU A 149 -7.36 -1.26 9.73
CA LEU A 149 -7.47 -2.48 8.93
C LEU A 149 -7.55 -3.74 9.80
N ALA A 150 -6.84 -3.79 10.92
CA ALA A 150 -6.90 -4.90 11.85
C ALA A 150 -8.31 -5.03 12.49
N GLU A 151 -8.94 -3.93 12.84
CA GLU A 151 -10.32 -3.89 13.35
C GLU A 151 -11.33 -4.36 12.30
N ASP A 152 -11.19 -3.95 11.05
CA ASP A 152 -12.02 -4.43 9.94
C ASP A 152 -11.89 -5.94 9.74
N PHE A 153 -10.66 -6.48 9.76
CA PHE A 153 -10.45 -7.92 9.67
C PHE A 153 -11.06 -8.69 10.83
N LEU A 154 -10.92 -8.20 12.06
CA LEU A 154 -11.55 -8.84 13.23
C LEU A 154 -13.07 -8.88 13.10
N THR A 155 -13.67 -7.82 12.60
CA THR A 155 -15.11 -7.73 12.36
C THR A 155 -15.55 -8.77 11.32
N ARG A 156 -14.86 -8.87 10.18
CA ARG A 156 -15.19 -9.83 9.10
C ARG A 156 -15.00 -11.28 9.55
N ILE A 157 -13.91 -11.58 10.23
CA ILE A 157 -13.70 -12.92 10.82
C ILE A 157 -14.79 -13.27 11.82
N GLN A 158 -15.26 -12.31 12.61
CA GLN A 158 -16.35 -12.54 13.54
C GLN A 158 -17.68 -12.82 12.82
N LEU A 159 -17.95 -12.14 11.71
CA LEU A 159 -19.11 -12.42 10.86
C LEU A 159 -19.05 -13.82 10.26
N ILE A 160 -17.90 -14.25 9.71
CA ILE A 160 -17.72 -15.63 9.22
C ILE A 160 -17.95 -16.62 10.35
N TYR A 161 -17.39 -16.38 11.53
CA TYR A 161 -17.53 -17.25 12.70
C TYR A 161 -18.99 -17.39 13.17
N SER A 162 -19.76 -16.30 13.17
CA SER A 162 -21.19 -16.35 13.52
C SER A 162 -21.99 -17.17 12.50
N MET A 163 -21.74 -16.96 11.19
CA MET A 163 -22.42 -17.70 10.13
C MET A 163 -22.16 -19.21 10.21
N ILE A 164 -20.96 -19.65 10.64
CA ILE A 164 -20.67 -21.08 10.88
C ILE A 164 -21.60 -21.66 11.96
N ASN A 165 -21.93 -20.89 12.99
CA ASN A 165 -22.84 -21.34 14.05
C ASN A 165 -24.30 -21.39 13.55
N ASP A 166 -24.68 -20.41 12.71
CA ASP A 166 -26.01 -20.30 12.14
C ASP A 166 -26.35 -21.42 11.13
N ILE A 167 -25.34 -22.07 10.55
CA ILE A 167 -25.51 -23.27 9.70
C ILE A 167 -26.06 -24.48 10.48
N THR A 168 -25.73 -24.62 11.77
CA THR A 168 -26.00 -25.82 12.56
C THR A 168 -27.47 -26.27 12.58
N PRO A 169 -28.51 -25.42 12.75
CA PRO A 169 -29.90 -25.82 12.71
C PRO A 169 -30.34 -26.34 11.34
N TYR A 170 -29.87 -25.73 10.25
CA TYR A 170 -30.20 -26.14 8.88
C TYR A 170 -29.58 -27.48 8.51
N GLU A 171 -28.38 -27.78 9.00
CA GLU A 171 -27.71 -29.06 8.80
C GLU A 171 -28.53 -30.23 9.36
N ARG A 172 -29.07 -30.07 10.57
CA ARG A 172 -29.92 -31.11 11.20
C ARG A 172 -31.22 -31.33 10.42
N ASN A 173 -31.89 -30.27 10.04
CA ASN A 173 -33.15 -30.33 9.30
C ASN A 173 -32.96 -30.98 7.90
N ARG A 174 -31.86 -30.62 7.21
CA ARG A 174 -31.50 -31.19 5.93
C ARG A 174 -31.42 -32.72 5.96
N ILE A 175 -30.78 -33.30 6.98
CA ILE A 175 -30.63 -34.74 7.10
C ILE A 175 -32.00 -35.41 7.28
N VAL A 176 -32.90 -34.85 8.07
CA VAL A 176 -34.23 -35.34 8.29
C VAL A 176 -35.07 -35.31 7.01
N GLU A 177 -35.05 -34.17 6.30
CA GLU A 177 -35.79 -34.03 5.03
C GLU A 177 -35.24 -34.94 3.94
N LEU A 178 -33.91 -35.11 3.86
CA LEU A 178 -33.33 -36.02 2.89
C LEU A 178 -33.78 -37.47 3.11
N LYS A 179 -33.73 -37.96 4.36
CA LYS A 179 -34.21 -39.28 4.71
C LYS A 179 -35.67 -39.45 4.34
N LYS A 180 -36.52 -38.47 4.62
CA LYS A 180 -37.93 -38.49 4.29
C LYS A 180 -38.17 -38.60 2.77
N ARG A 181 -37.51 -37.75 1.97
CA ARG A 181 -37.64 -37.81 0.49
C ARG A 181 -37.15 -39.13 -0.10
N MET A 182 -36.08 -39.70 0.42
CA MET A 182 -35.56 -40.98 -0.04
C MET A 182 -36.56 -42.12 0.29
N MET A 183 -37.15 -42.11 1.45
CA MET A 183 -38.16 -43.10 1.84
C MET A 183 -39.44 -42.97 0.99
N GLU A 184 -39.95 -41.74 0.79
CA GLU A 184 -41.13 -41.50 -0.07
C GLU A 184 -40.87 -41.93 -1.53
N SER A 185 -39.65 -41.69 -2.05
CA SER A 185 -39.28 -42.13 -3.41
C SER A 185 -39.23 -43.65 -3.52
N LEU A 186 -38.77 -44.34 -2.48
CA LEU A 186 -38.72 -45.80 -2.47
C LEU A 186 -40.11 -46.45 -2.35
N GLU A 187 -40.96 -45.88 -1.50
CA GLU A 187 -42.35 -46.34 -1.34
C GLU A 187 -43.14 -46.20 -2.66
N SER A 188 -42.81 -45.23 -3.51
CA SER A 188 -43.44 -45.03 -4.81
C SER A 188 -42.95 -46.00 -5.91
N MET A 189 -41.88 -46.76 -5.64
CA MET A 189 -41.35 -47.74 -6.61
C MET A 189 -42.04 -49.09 -6.53
N PRO A 190 -42.41 -49.72 -7.66
CA PRO A 190 -43.08 -51.00 -7.68
C PRO A 190 -42.15 -52.20 -7.37
N LEU A 191 -40.90 -51.97 -7.12
CA LEU A 191 -39.89 -53.00 -6.85
C LEU A 191 -39.60 -53.16 -5.36
N LYS A 192 -39.51 -54.46 -4.90
CA LYS A 192 -39.03 -54.75 -3.54
C LYS A 192 -37.53 -54.41 -3.43
N TYR A 193 -37.20 -53.54 -2.52
CA TYR A 193 -35.80 -53.17 -2.20
C TYR A 193 -35.27 -53.96 -1.02
N ASP A 194 -33.95 -54.17 -0.97
CA ASP A 194 -33.27 -54.75 0.18
C ASP A 194 -33.03 -53.65 1.22
N PRO A 195 -33.62 -53.75 2.44
CA PRO A 195 -33.46 -52.74 3.48
C PRO A 195 -32.01 -52.52 3.91
N ASN A 196 -31.20 -53.59 3.95
CA ASN A 196 -29.78 -53.48 4.38
C ASN A 196 -28.94 -52.71 3.36
N ARG A 197 -29.20 -52.93 2.08
CA ARG A 197 -28.52 -52.19 1.03
C ARG A 197 -28.94 -50.73 1.00
N LEU A 198 -30.17 -50.43 1.27
CA LEU A 198 -30.65 -49.06 1.41
C LEU A 198 -29.97 -48.34 2.55
N GLU A 199 -29.82 -48.99 3.70
CA GLU A 199 -29.17 -48.40 4.87
C GLU A 199 -27.68 -48.09 4.57
N GLN A 200 -26.97 -48.97 3.90
CA GLN A 200 -25.57 -48.75 3.49
C GLN A 200 -25.45 -47.56 2.54
N GLU A 201 -26.33 -47.47 1.51
CA GLU A 201 -26.34 -46.36 0.56
C GLU A 201 -26.69 -45.02 1.25
N LEU A 202 -27.59 -45.02 2.22
CA LEU A 202 -27.93 -43.87 3.05
C LEU A 202 -26.76 -43.39 3.88
N ILE A 203 -26.03 -44.30 4.54
CA ILE A 203 -24.84 -43.96 5.31
C ILE A 203 -23.79 -43.33 4.41
N PHE A 204 -23.49 -43.96 3.25
CA PHE A 204 -22.51 -43.44 2.30
C PHE A 204 -22.90 -42.04 1.78
N TYR A 205 -24.20 -41.83 1.50
CA TYR A 205 -24.69 -40.55 1.04
C TYR A 205 -24.62 -39.48 2.13
N LEU A 206 -24.92 -39.81 3.39
CA LEU A 206 -24.82 -38.92 4.53
C LEU A 206 -23.36 -38.51 4.83
N GLU A 207 -22.42 -39.45 4.73
CA GLU A 207 -20.98 -39.16 4.89
C GLU A 207 -20.48 -38.18 3.80
N ARG A 208 -20.96 -38.35 2.57
CA ARG A 208 -20.59 -37.43 1.46
C ARG A 208 -21.13 -36.02 1.67
N LEU A 209 -22.22 -35.85 2.39
CA LEU A 209 -22.84 -34.57 2.69
C LEU A 209 -22.36 -33.97 4.02
N ASP A 210 -21.57 -34.70 4.79
CA ASP A 210 -21.08 -34.22 6.08
C ASP A 210 -20.12 -33.02 5.87
N ILE A 211 -20.39 -31.94 6.62
CA ILE A 211 -19.62 -30.70 6.62
C ILE A 211 -18.98 -30.43 8.01
N THR A 212 -19.01 -31.41 8.89
CA THR A 212 -18.53 -31.23 10.27
C THR A 212 -17.03 -30.91 10.33
N GLU A 213 -16.25 -31.62 9.50
CA GLU A 213 -14.81 -31.41 9.43
C GLU A 213 -14.48 -30.00 8.90
N GLU A 214 -15.13 -29.58 7.83
CA GLU A 214 -14.93 -28.27 7.23
C GLU A 214 -15.30 -27.12 8.20
N LYS A 215 -16.38 -27.27 8.95
CA LYS A 215 -16.75 -26.30 10.00
C LYS A 215 -15.69 -26.21 11.11
N VAL A 216 -15.14 -27.34 11.55
CA VAL A 216 -14.10 -27.37 12.57
C VAL A 216 -12.80 -26.73 12.03
N ARG A 217 -12.40 -27.06 10.81
CA ARG A 217 -11.22 -26.46 10.14
C ARG A 217 -11.40 -24.96 9.94
N LEU A 218 -12.55 -24.54 9.44
CA LEU A 218 -12.86 -23.13 9.21
C LEU A 218 -12.78 -22.33 10.52
N ARG A 219 -13.33 -22.84 11.64
CA ARG A 219 -13.19 -22.20 12.96
C ARG A 219 -11.73 -22.06 13.37
N LYS A 220 -10.93 -23.11 13.22
CA LYS A 220 -9.51 -23.10 13.56
C LYS A 220 -8.74 -22.08 12.70
N HIS A 221 -9.05 -21.99 11.41
CA HIS A 221 -8.43 -20.98 10.55
C HIS A 221 -8.83 -19.56 10.93
N CYS A 222 -10.08 -19.33 11.33
CA CYS A 222 -10.50 -18.02 11.86
C CYS A 222 -9.77 -17.65 13.15
N GLU A 223 -9.59 -18.59 14.08
CA GLU A 223 -8.83 -18.38 15.32
C GLU A 223 -7.36 -18.11 15.02
N TYR A 224 -6.76 -18.92 14.16
CA TYR A 224 -5.36 -18.74 13.75
C TYR A 224 -5.12 -17.41 13.03
N PHE A 225 -6.09 -16.93 12.24
CA PHE A 225 -6.05 -15.61 11.64
C PHE A 225 -5.99 -14.50 12.70
N LYS A 226 -6.85 -14.57 13.73
CA LYS A 226 -6.87 -13.61 14.86
C LYS A 226 -5.54 -13.58 15.63
N GLU A 227 -4.92 -14.73 15.84
CA GLU A 227 -3.61 -14.82 16.49
C GLU A 227 -2.50 -14.24 15.61
N THR A 228 -2.47 -14.62 14.34
CA THR A 228 -1.46 -14.17 13.37
C THR A 228 -1.55 -12.67 13.10
N LEU A 229 -2.73 -12.06 13.25
CA LEU A 229 -2.91 -10.62 13.07
C LEU A 229 -2.08 -9.78 14.06
N LYS A 230 -1.71 -10.36 15.18
CA LYS A 230 -0.88 -9.72 16.23
C LYS A 230 0.63 -9.83 15.94
N GLU A 231 1.02 -10.63 14.96
CA GLU A 231 2.43 -10.84 14.61
C GLU A 231 2.94 -9.73 13.68
N ASN A 232 4.18 -9.34 13.84
CA ASN A 232 4.83 -8.40 12.93
C ASN A 232 5.08 -9.08 11.56
N ASN A 233 4.93 -8.33 10.47
CA ASN A 233 5.20 -8.80 9.11
C ASN A 233 4.39 -10.04 8.68
N ALA A 234 3.18 -10.19 9.21
CA ALA A 234 2.33 -11.37 9.01
C ALA A 234 1.60 -11.41 7.64
N GLY A 235 1.73 -10.42 6.78
CA GLY A 235 0.92 -10.27 5.57
C GLY A 235 0.84 -11.52 4.69
N LYS A 236 1.99 -12.17 4.39
CA LYS A 236 2.00 -13.42 3.60
C LYS A 236 1.27 -14.56 4.31
N LYS A 237 1.51 -14.70 5.62
CA LYS A 237 0.90 -15.74 6.46
C LYS A 237 -0.60 -15.58 6.53
N LEU A 238 -1.09 -14.35 6.74
CA LEU A 238 -2.50 -13.99 6.69
C LEU A 238 -3.12 -14.32 5.33
N GLY A 239 -2.40 -14.05 4.23
CA GLY A 239 -2.84 -14.40 2.87
C GLY A 239 -3.09 -15.89 2.69
N PHE A 240 -2.20 -16.75 3.18
CA PHE A 240 -2.38 -18.19 3.14
C PHE A 240 -3.58 -18.64 4.01
N ILE A 241 -3.74 -18.05 5.20
CA ILE A 241 -4.88 -18.40 6.08
C ILE A 241 -6.21 -18.03 5.42
N ILE A 242 -6.31 -16.85 4.77
CA ILE A 242 -7.52 -16.45 4.01
C ILE A 242 -7.82 -17.43 2.88
N GLN A 243 -6.80 -17.91 2.18
CA GLN A 243 -6.99 -18.92 1.13
C GLN A 243 -7.57 -20.22 1.69
N GLU A 244 -7.06 -20.70 2.84
CA GLU A 244 -7.60 -21.89 3.48
C GLU A 244 -9.04 -21.65 4.02
N ILE A 245 -9.33 -20.46 4.58
CA ILE A 245 -10.70 -20.05 4.91
C ILE A 245 -11.62 -20.17 3.69
N GLY A 246 -11.21 -19.59 2.57
CA GLY A 246 -11.98 -19.66 1.31
C GLY A 246 -12.16 -21.09 0.79
N ARG A 247 -11.15 -21.95 0.96
CA ARG A 247 -11.22 -23.36 0.60
C ARG A 247 -12.25 -24.11 1.42
N GLU A 248 -12.24 -23.97 2.74
CA GLU A 248 -13.22 -24.64 3.62
C GLU A 248 -14.63 -24.11 3.34
N ILE A 249 -14.84 -22.82 3.12
CA ILE A 249 -16.13 -22.25 2.72
C ILE A 249 -16.62 -22.85 1.40
N ASN A 250 -15.74 -23.02 0.39
CA ASN A 250 -16.08 -23.64 -0.88
C ASN A 250 -16.51 -25.09 -0.71
N THR A 251 -15.80 -25.84 0.13
CA THR A 251 -16.12 -27.24 0.40
C THR A 251 -17.47 -27.39 1.11
N ILE A 252 -17.75 -26.53 2.11
CA ILE A 252 -19.08 -26.44 2.73
C ILE A 252 -20.14 -26.19 1.66
N GLY A 253 -19.95 -25.23 0.77
CA GLY A 253 -20.88 -24.91 -0.33
C GLY A 253 -21.10 -26.08 -1.28
N SER A 254 -20.07 -26.85 -1.62
CA SER A 254 -20.20 -27.98 -2.54
C SER A 254 -20.90 -29.19 -1.91
N LYS A 255 -20.75 -29.40 -0.60
CA LYS A 255 -21.38 -30.48 0.15
C LYS A 255 -22.78 -30.11 0.65
N ALA A 256 -23.05 -28.83 0.91
CA ALA A 256 -24.32 -28.38 1.44
C ALA A 256 -25.36 -28.28 0.31
N ASN A 257 -26.25 -29.25 0.22
CA ASN A 257 -27.39 -29.24 -0.71
C ASN A 257 -28.62 -28.65 0.00
N ASP A 258 -28.52 -27.43 0.52
CA ASP A 258 -29.55 -26.68 1.24
C ASP A 258 -29.46 -25.19 0.89
N PHE A 259 -30.62 -24.58 0.59
CA PHE A 259 -30.66 -23.18 0.15
C PHE A 259 -30.17 -22.19 1.19
N ASN A 260 -30.55 -22.37 2.46
CA ASN A 260 -30.16 -21.45 3.52
C ASN A 260 -28.65 -21.52 3.81
N ILE A 261 -28.08 -22.74 3.78
CA ILE A 261 -26.63 -22.93 3.91
C ILE A 261 -25.91 -22.29 2.73
N GLN A 262 -26.44 -22.43 1.51
CA GLN A 262 -25.84 -21.78 0.31
C GLN A 262 -25.86 -20.27 0.41
N GLN A 263 -26.91 -19.65 0.94
CA GLN A 263 -26.93 -18.21 1.19
C GLN A 263 -25.81 -17.78 2.15
N MET A 264 -25.65 -18.51 3.26
CA MET A 264 -24.56 -18.22 4.22
C MET A 264 -23.17 -18.41 3.61
N VAL A 265 -23.00 -19.44 2.77
CA VAL A 265 -21.73 -19.66 2.04
C VAL A 265 -21.41 -18.48 1.12
N VAL A 266 -22.39 -17.93 0.43
CA VAL A 266 -22.19 -16.75 -0.43
C VAL A 266 -21.75 -15.55 0.40
N LEU A 267 -22.40 -15.30 1.54
CA LEU A 267 -22.03 -14.21 2.44
C LEU A 267 -20.61 -14.40 3.03
N MET A 268 -20.28 -15.61 3.47
CA MET A 268 -18.94 -15.93 3.97
C MET A 268 -17.86 -15.75 2.90
N LYS A 269 -18.15 -16.13 1.63
CA LYS A 269 -17.24 -15.90 0.50
C LYS A 269 -17.01 -14.42 0.24
N ASP A 270 -18.06 -13.62 0.28
CA ASP A 270 -17.98 -12.18 0.09
C ASP A 270 -17.09 -11.54 1.16
N GLU A 271 -17.27 -11.92 2.43
CA GLU A 271 -16.39 -11.42 3.51
C GLU A 271 -14.93 -11.89 3.36
N ALA A 272 -14.70 -13.14 2.97
CA ALA A 272 -13.36 -13.65 2.73
C ALA A 272 -12.66 -12.95 1.54
N GLU A 273 -13.39 -12.64 0.46
CA GLU A 273 -12.82 -11.92 -0.69
C GLU A 273 -12.51 -10.46 -0.34
N LYS A 274 -13.39 -9.77 0.41
CA LYS A 274 -13.10 -8.42 0.94
C LYS A 274 -11.82 -8.41 1.78
N MET A 275 -11.65 -9.42 2.65
CA MET A 275 -10.41 -9.55 3.44
C MET A 275 -9.18 -9.74 2.56
N LYS A 276 -9.29 -10.56 1.52
CA LYS A 276 -8.20 -10.83 0.57
C LYS A 276 -7.80 -9.58 -0.22
N GLU A 277 -8.77 -8.79 -0.67
CA GLU A 277 -8.53 -7.51 -1.35
C GLU A 277 -7.83 -6.51 -0.44
N GLN A 278 -8.31 -6.36 0.79
CA GLN A 278 -7.70 -5.46 1.78
C GLN A 278 -6.29 -5.92 2.17
N LEU A 279 -6.07 -7.23 2.27
CA LEU A 279 -4.74 -7.76 2.57
C LEU A 279 -3.71 -7.46 1.49
N ALA A 280 -4.12 -7.34 0.22
CA ALA A 280 -3.24 -6.90 -0.85
C ALA A 280 -2.69 -5.48 -0.62
N ASN A 281 -3.36 -4.67 0.21
CA ASN A 281 -2.93 -3.33 0.61
C ASN A 281 -2.04 -3.34 1.86
N ILE A 282 -2.01 -4.46 2.60
CA ILE A 282 -1.10 -4.68 3.75
C ILE A 282 0.05 -5.55 3.27
N LEU A 283 1.20 -5.08 3.37
CA LEU A 283 2.36 -5.93 3.11
C LEU A 283 3.33 -5.88 4.24
#